data_41da634e913ca954c15c45ace362c5a0
#
_entry.id   41da634e913ca954c15c45ace362c5a0
#
_cell.length_a   1.000
_cell.length_b   1.000
_cell.length_c   1.000
_cell.angle_alpha   90.00
_cell.angle_beta   90.00
_cell.angle_gamma   90.00
#
_symmetry.space_group_name_H-M   'P 1'
#
loop_
_entity.id
_entity.type
_entity.pdbx_description
1 polymer ?
#
loop_
_entity_poly.entity_id
_entity_poly.type
_entity_poly.pdbx_seq_one_letter_code
_entity_poly.pdbx_strand_id
1 'polypeptide(L)'
;MDIWQACTGAEQIIPLRGRLVRLVENQGQVATLQLVDTLEEQALLEQLLETSKPPLPDAEKSLHYLLRTPFRYPPLRWGSRFGRRHEPSLFYGACRLETAMAEAAFYRFVLWSGMLEPPPSGRILSKHSSFEVRYRVQRGVRLQLPPFDQHREALTHRSDYRTTQRLGSAMRGAGVEAFEYPSARCPEGGVNVALFAPAAFSEKQPRNLQPWLCETTADYVAFKSAQTPDTPRLFGLELYLVDGRLPQPA
;
A
#
# COMPACT_ATOMS: atom_id res chain seq x y z
N MET A 1 0.80 18.02 18.38
CA MET A 1 2.26 17.81 18.53
C MET A 1 2.86 17.69 17.15
N ASP A 2 3.93 18.40 16.87
CA ASP A 2 4.69 18.28 15.63
C ASP A 2 5.89 17.34 15.86
N ILE A 3 5.74 16.08 15.43
CA ILE A 3 6.79 15.06 15.60
C ILE A 3 8.06 15.44 14.84
N TRP A 4 7.94 16.09 13.67
CA TRP A 4 9.10 16.50 12.88
C TRP A 4 10.00 17.48 13.62
N GLN A 5 9.39 18.49 14.23
CA GLN A 5 10.12 19.47 15.02
C GLN A 5 10.65 18.87 16.34
N ALA A 6 9.82 18.08 17.04
CA ALA A 6 10.21 17.45 18.30
C ALA A 6 11.43 16.51 18.16
N CYS A 7 11.58 15.88 16.98
CA CYS A 7 12.67 14.95 16.67
C CYS A 7 13.83 15.61 15.90
N THR A 8 13.88 16.95 15.75
CA THR A 8 14.87 17.62 14.88
C THR A 8 14.98 16.93 13.52
N GLY A 9 13.83 16.68 12.88
CA GLY A 9 13.69 15.77 11.74
C GLY A 9 14.64 16.07 10.57
N ALA A 10 15.01 17.33 10.35
CA ALA A 10 15.96 17.70 9.30
C ALA A 10 17.36 17.08 9.52
N GLU A 11 17.77 16.90 10.77
CA GLU A 11 19.05 16.26 11.14
C GLU A 11 19.01 14.74 11.03
N GLN A 12 17.82 14.15 10.93
CA GLN A 12 17.61 12.71 10.79
C GLN A 12 17.56 12.25 9.33
N ILE A 13 17.76 13.17 8.37
CA ILE A 13 17.76 12.84 6.95
C ILE A 13 19.09 12.15 6.60
N ILE A 14 19.01 10.91 6.12
CA ILE A 14 20.13 10.05 5.75
C ILE A 14 19.90 9.41 4.38
N PRO A 15 20.97 8.98 3.68
CA PRO A 15 20.79 8.12 2.52
C PRO A 15 20.13 6.79 2.89
N LEU A 16 19.08 6.41 2.15
CA LEU A 16 18.42 5.12 2.29
C LEU A 16 18.51 4.31 0.99
N ARG A 17 18.66 3.01 1.16
CA ARG A 17 18.56 2.03 0.09
C ARG A 17 17.99 0.74 0.63
N GLY A 18 17.16 0.08 -0.16
CA GLY A 18 16.58 -1.18 0.26
C GLY A 18 15.75 -1.82 -0.84
N ARG A 19 15.07 -2.86 -0.45
CA ARG A 19 14.08 -3.57 -1.23
C ARG A 19 12.75 -3.46 -0.48
N LEU A 20 11.70 -3.18 -1.20
CA LEU A 20 10.34 -3.28 -0.68
C LEU A 20 9.55 -4.34 -1.44
N VAL A 21 8.59 -4.92 -0.76
CA VAL A 21 7.60 -5.86 -1.28
C VAL A 21 6.25 -5.16 -1.29
N ARG A 22 5.49 -5.37 -2.35
CA ARG A 22 4.10 -4.93 -2.43
C ARG A 22 3.22 -6.08 -2.88
N LEU A 23 2.04 -6.18 -2.27
CA LEU A 23 0.97 -7.07 -2.67
C LEU A 23 -0.16 -6.23 -3.28
N VAL A 24 -0.63 -6.62 -4.45
CA VAL A 24 -1.70 -5.92 -5.17
C VAL A 24 -2.75 -6.93 -5.63
N GLU A 25 -4.01 -6.52 -5.61
CA GLU A 25 -5.07 -7.28 -6.26
C GLU A 25 -4.92 -7.16 -7.78
N ASN A 26 -4.99 -8.29 -8.47
CA ASN A 26 -4.91 -8.30 -9.92
C ASN A 26 -6.23 -7.77 -10.49
N GLN A 27 -6.21 -6.53 -10.91
CA GLN A 27 -7.26 -5.95 -11.76
C GLN A 27 -6.96 -6.32 -13.23
N GLY A 28 -6.78 -7.61 -13.50
CA GLY A 28 -6.45 -8.04 -14.82
C GLY A 28 -7.66 -8.00 -15.76
N GLN A 29 -7.38 -8.03 -17.06
CA GLN A 29 -8.30 -8.12 -18.21
C GLN A 29 -9.51 -9.06 -18.01
N VAL A 30 -9.43 -10.01 -17.10
CA VAL A 30 -10.48 -10.99 -16.80
C VAL A 30 -11.79 -10.32 -16.33
N ALA A 31 -11.73 -9.22 -15.59
CA ALA A 31 -12.94 -8.55 -15.10
C ALA A 31 -13.69 -7.83 -16.24
N THR A 32 -12.98 -7.30 -17.22
CA THR A 32 -13.56 -6.60 -18.37
C THR A 32 -13.98 -7.57 -19.47
N LEU A 33 -13.38 -8.75 -19.57
CA LEU A 33 -13.78 -9.79 -20.53
C LEU A 33 -15.22 -10.30 -20.33
N GLN A 34 -15.77 -10.16 -19.14
CA GLN A 34 -17.17 -10.52 -18.87
C GLN A 34 -18.18 -9.44 -19.29
N LEU A 35 -17.68 -8.25 -19.68
CA LEU A 35 -18.50 -7.10 -20.07
C LEU A 35 -18.59 -6.91 -21.60
N VAL A 36 -17.88 -7.74 -22.35
CA VAL A 36 -17.76 -7.64 -23.83
C VAL A 36 -17.84 -9.02 -24.46
N ASP A 37 -18.34 -9.06 -25.69
CA ASP A 37 -18.53 -10.32 -26.42
C ASP A 37 -17.38 -10.65 -27.38
N THR A 38 -16.57 -9.64 -27.74
CA THR A 38 -15.48 -9.78 -28.70
C THR A 38 -14.17 -9.19 -28.22
N LEU A 39 -13.04 -9.62 -28.81
CA LEU A 39 -11.72 -9.03 -28.54
C LEU A 39 -11.59 -7.59 -29.05
N GLU A 40 -12.35 -7.22 -30.08
CA GLU A 40 -12.38 -5.86 -30.61
C GLU A 40 -13.08 -4.91 -29.63
N GLU A 41 -14.21 -5.33 -29.06
CA GLU A 41 -14.90 -4.62 -27.99
C GLU A 41 -14.04 -4.51 -26.73
N GLN A 42 -13.29 -5.56 -26.39
CA GLN A 42 -12.33 -5.56 -25.30
C GLN A 42 -11.26 -4.48 -25.52
N ALA A 43 -10.67 -4.42 -26.71
CA ALA A 43 -9.66 -3.44 -27.05
C ALA A 43 -10.22 -1.99 -26.98
N LEU A 44 -11.44 -1.79 -27.47
CA LEU A 44 -12.13 -0.48 -27.39
C LEU A 44 -12.42 -0.09 -25.92
N LEU A 45 -12.91 -1.04 -25.12
CA LEU A 45 -13.16 -0.81 -23.70
C LEU A 45 -11.89 -0.42 -22.94
N GLU A 46 -10.77 -1.12 -23.18
CA GLU A 46 -9.47 -0.78 -22.61
C GLU A 46 -9.00 0.61 -23.02
N GLN A 47 -9.18 0.99 -24.27
CA GLN A 47 -8.86 2.33 -24.76
C GLN A 47 -9.71 3.40 -24.08
N LEU A 48 -11.03 3.20 -23.95
CA LEU A 48 -11.93 4.11 -23.26
C LEU A 48 -11.57 4.25 -21.78
N LEU A 49 -11.27 3.13 -21.11
CA LEU A 49 -10.81 3.14 -19.72
C LEU A 49 -9.48 3.90 -19.57
N GLU A 50 -8.55 3.76 -20.51
CA GLU A 50 -7.27 4.51 -20.45
C GLU A 50 -7.48 6.00 -20.61
N THR A 51 -8.39 6.45 -21.47
CA THR A 51 -8.70 7.88 -21.65
C THR A 51 -9.37 8.52 -20.43
N SER A 52 -10.07 7.73 -19.61
CA SER A 52 -10.71 8.20 -18.37
C SER A 52 -9.72 8.36 -17.21
N LYS A 53 -8.51 7.80 -17.32
CA LYS A 53 -7.49 7.87 -16.27
C LYS A 53 -6.78 9.22 -16.27
N PRO A 54 -6.30 9.71 -15.10
CA PRO A 54 -5.48 10.92 -15.06
C PRO A 54 -4.28 10.82 -16.01
N PRO A 55 -3.81 11.94 -16.60
CA PRO A 55 -2.67 11.93 -17.50
C PRO A 55 -1.42 11.41 -16.80
N LEU A 56 -0.60 10.67 -17.53
CA LEU A 56 0.66 10.14 -17.04
C LEU A 56 1.80 11.09 -17.47
N PRO A 57 2.61 11.61 -16.52
CA PRO A 57 3.80 12.40 -16.85
C PRO A 57 4.77 11.61 -17.74
N ASP A 58 5.38 12.28 -18.73
CA ASP A 58 6.28 11.63 -19.69
C ASP A 58 7.47 10.91 -19.02
N ALA A 59 8.01 11.49 -17.97
CA ALA A 59 9.10 10.89 -17.20
C ALA A 59 8.74 9.53 -16.57
N GLU A 60 7.47 9.27 -16.32
CA GLU A 60 6.98 8.05 -15.69
C GLU A 60 6.62 6.95 -16.70
N LYS A 61 6.51 7.27 -17.99
CA LYS A 61 6.15 6.32 -19.05
C LYS A 61 7.12 5.13 -19.15
N SER A 62 8.38 5.32 -18.77
CA SER A 62 9.41 4.28 -18.77
C SER A 62 9.31 3.30 -17.60
N LEU A 63 8.51 3.61 -16.58
CA LEU A 63 8.29 2.72 -15.42
C LEU A 63 7.19 1.71 -15.73
N HIS A 64 7.38 0.50 -15.22
CA HIS A 64 6.33 -0.52 -15.25
C HIS A 64 5.05 -0.02 -14.56
N TYR A 65 3.88 -0.41 -15.09
CA TYR A 65 2.59 0.10 -14.59
C TYR A 65 2.38 -0.14 -13.08
N LEU A 66 2.84 -1.26 -12.53
CA LEU A 66 2.76 -1.56 -11.08
C LEU A 66 3.49 -0.53 -10.21
N LEU A 67 4.54 0.11 -10.74
CA LEU A 67 5.34 1.09 -10.03
C LEU A 67 4.76 2.51 -10.17
N ARG A 68 4.26 2.88 -11.34
CA ARG A 68 3.76 4.24 -11.62
C ARG A 68 2.31 4.46 -11.19
N THR A 69 1.46 3.43 -11.23
CA THR A 69 0.01 3.56 -10.95
C THR A 69 -0.30 4.24 -9.61
N PRO A 70 0.38 3.96 -8.48
CA PRO A 70 0.09 4.62 -7.21
C PRO A 70 0.29 6.14 -7.23
N PHE A 71 1.17 6.66 -8.08
CA PHE A 71 1.41 8.11 -8.21
C PHE A 71 0.45 8.79 -9.19
N ARG A 72 -0.14 8.03 -10.11
CA ARG A 72 -1.03 8.54 -11.15
C ARG A 72 -2.38 9.01 -10.61
N TYR A 73 -2.89 8.33 -9.58
CA TYR A 73 -4.21 8.61 -9.05
C TYR A 73 -4.15 9.58 -7.85
N PRO A 74 -5.13 10.49 -7.73
CA PRO A 74 -5.22 11.33 -6.55
C PRO A 74 -5.43 10.47 -5.30
N PRO A 75 -5.04 10.97 -4.12
CA PRO A 75 -5.34 10.31 -2.86
C PRO A 75 -6.85 10.11 -2.66
N LEU A 76 -7.22 9.12 -1.85
CA LEU A 76 -8.58 8.92 -1.41
C LEU A 76 -9.08 10.18 -0.67
N ARG A 77 -10.41 10.32 -0.55
CA ARG A 77 -11.04 11.52 0.07
C ARG A 77 -10.53 11.84 1.49
N TRP A 78 -10.01 10.86 2.21
CA TRP A 78 -9.40 11.00 3.55
C TRP A 78 -7.87 10.99 3.52
N GLY A 79 -7.27 10.92 2.34
CA GLY A 79 -5.82 10.80 2.19
C GLY A 79 -5.31 9.38 2.42
N SER A 80 -4.09 9.29 2.90
CA SER A 80 -3.43 8.05 3.33
C SER A 80 -2.75 8.28 4.68
N ARG A 81 -2.10 7.27 5.26
CA ARG A 81 -1.43 7.40 6.57
C ARG A 81 -0.48 8.59 6.66
N PHE A 82 0.29 8.90 5.60
CA PHE A 82 1.26 10.00 5.58
C PHE A 82 1.00 11.03 4.46
N GLY A 83 -0.09 10.93 3.73
CA GLY A 83 -0.44 11.86 2.65
C GLY A 83 -1.81 12.45 2.86
N ARG A 84 -1.93 13.78 2.79
CA ARG A 84 -3.21 14.47 2.84
C ARG A 84 -3.93 14.37 1.50
N ARG A 85 -5.25 14.59 1.50
CA ARG A 85 -6.11 14.50 0.31
C ARG A 85 -5.64 15.34 -0.89
N HIS A 86 -5.05 16.49 -0.64
CA HIS A 86 -4.63 17.44 -1.67
C HIS A 86 -3.13 17.37 -2.00
N GLU A 87 -2.41 16.45 -1.39
CA GLU A 87 -1.00 16.19 -1.66
C GLU A 87 -0.86 15.06 -2.71
N PRO A 88 0.23 15.02 -3.48
CA PRO A 88 0.49 13.89 -4.36
C PRO A 88 0.51 12.55 -3.60
N SER A 89 -0.03 11.51 -4.23
CA SER A 89 -0.04 10.16 -3.65
C SER A 89 1.37 9.62 -3.40
N LEU A 90 1.48 8.70 -2.44
CA LEU A 90 2.72 7.99 -2.12
C LEU A 90 2.62 6.55 -2.62
N PHE A 91 3.79 5.98 -2.91
CA PHE A 91 3.90 4.53 -3.10
C PHE A 91 4.21 3.87 -1.76
N TYR A 92 3.38 2.92 -1.36
CA TYR A 92 3.53 2.14 -0.12
C TYR A 92 3.92 0.70 -0.42
N GLY A 93 4.84 0.16 0.36
CA GLY A 93 5.22 -1.24 0.39
C GLY A 93 5.73 -1.62 1.78
N ALA A 94 6.26 -2.82 1.92
CA ALA A 94 6.80 -3.33 3.18
C ALA A 94 8.19 -3.94 2.98
N CYS A 95 9.01 -4.02 4.03
CA CYS A 95 10.32 -4.67 3.97
C CYS A 95 10.22 -6.21 3.83
N ARG A 96 9.07 -6.80 4.24
CA ARG A 96 8.82 -8.24 4.19
C ARG A 96 7.44 -8.53 3.62
N LEU A 97 7.31 -9.70 2.99
CA LEU A 97 6.05 -10.15 2.39
C LEU A 97 4.94 -10.32 3.45
N GLU A 98 5.29 -10.85 4.63
CA GLU A 98 4.35 -11.04 5.74
C GLU A 98 3.73 -9.72 6.17
N THR A 99 4.54 -8.66 6.26
CA THR A 99 4.06 -7.32 6.59
C THR A 99 3.15 -6.75 5.50
N ALA A 100 3.50 -6.95 4.22
CA ALA A 100 2.66 -6.55 3.10
C ALA A 100 1.31 -7.29 3.08
N MET A 101 1.31 -8.59 3.43
CA MET A 101 0.09 -9.39 3.55
C MET A 101 -0.78 -8.95 4.72
N ALA A 102 -0.19 -8.66 5.89
CA ALA A 102 -0.93 -8.16 7.06
C ALA A 102 -1.62 -6.81 6.76
N GLU A 103 -0.92 -5.90 6.08
CA GLU A 103 -1.51 -4.63 5.63
C GLU A 103 -2.64 -4.86 4.62
N ALA A 104 -2.46 -5.75 3.66
CA ALA A 104 -3.48 -6.09 2.66
C ALA A 104 -4.71 -6.75 3.30
N ALA A 105 -4.51 -7.69 4.24
CA ALA A 105 -5.59 -8.38 4.94
C ALA A 105 -6.51 -7.39 5.68
N PHE A 106 -5.94 -6.36 6.33
CA PHE A 106 -6.73 -5.30 6.94
C PHE A 106 -7.69 -4.64 5.92
N TYR A 107 -7.20 -4.27 4.75
CA TYR A 107 -8.05 -3.64 3.72
C TYR A 107 -9.07 -4.61 3.11
N ARG A 108 -8.81 -5.91 3.13
CA ARG A 108 -9.81 -6.93 2.76
C ARG A 108 -10.94 -6.99 3.78
N PHE A 109 -10.66 -6.86 5.07
CA PHE A 109 -11.71 -6.73 6.09
C PHE A 109 -12.47 -5.41 5.97
N VAL A 110 -11.80 -4.30 5.66
CA VAL A 110 -12.48 -3.02 5.39
C VAL A 110 -13.43 -3.14 4.21
N LEU A 111 -12.99 -3.79 3.12
CA LEU A 111 -13.86 -4.09 1.97
C LEU A 111 -15.07 -4.92 2.39
N TRP A 112 -14.85 -6.02 3.13
CA TRP A 112 -15.91 -6.90 3.60
C TRP A 112 -16.91 -6.16 4.48
N SER A 113 -16.45 -5.39 5.46
CA SER A 113 -17.29 -4.63 6.38
C SER A 113 -18.09 -3.49 5.72
N GLY A 114 -17.65 -3.05 4.55
CA GLY A 114 -18.34 -2.02 3.76
C GLY A 114 -19.42 -2.55 2.83
N MET A 115 -19.62 -3.87 2.75
CA MET A 115 -20.67 -4.46 1.91
C MET A 115 -22.03 -4.33 2.60
N LEU A 116 -23.07 -3.99 1.82
CA LEU A 116 -24.46 -3.96 2.31
C LEU A 116 -24.94 -5.36 2.69
N GLU A 117 -24.58 -6.36 1.87
CA GLU A 117 -24.88 -7.77 2.11
C GLU A 117 -23.62 -8.61 1.79
N PRO A 118 -23.32 -9.60 2.63
CA PRO A 118 -22.21 -10.51 2.33
C PRO A 118 -22.54 -11.35 1.09
N PRO A 119 -21.51 -11.80 0.34
CA PRO A 119 -21.73 -12.71 -0.79
C PRO A 119 -22.46 -13.98 -0.35
N PRO A 120 -23.36 -14.54 -1.17
CA PRO A 120 -24.10 -15.76 -0.84
C PRO A 120 -23.20 -16.96 -0.50
N SER A 121 -21.98 -17.00 -1.05
CA SER A 121 -20.96 -18.01 -0.76
C SER A 121 -20.30 -17.87 0.61
N GLY A 122 -20.57 -16.76 1.35
CA GLY A 122 -19.90 -16.44 2.61
C GLY A 122 -18.40 -16.10 2.45
N ARG A 123 -17.91 -15.93 1.22
CA ARG A 123 -16.49 -15.64 0.93
C ARG A 123 -16.31 -14.89 -0.38
N ILE A 124 -15.18 -14.16 -0.48
CA ILE A 124 -14.69 -13.55 -1.71
C ILE A 124 -13.37 -14.22 -2.08
N LEU A 125 -13.29 -14.74 -3.30
CA LEU A 125 -12.03 -15.23 -3.88
C LEU A 125 -11.49 -14.17 -4.84
N SER A 126 -10.23 -13.81 -4.67
CA SER A 126 -9.56 -12.85 -5.55
C SER A 126 -8.12 -13.28 -5.87
N LYS A 127 -7.61 -12.80 -6.99
CA LYS A 127 -6.22 -13.06 -7.42
C LYS A 127 -5.37 -11.85 -7.04
N HIS A 128 -4.20 -12.12 -6.48
CA HIS A 128 -3.23 -11.09 -6.11
C HIS A 128 -1.87 -11.42 -6.72
N SER A 129 -1.03 -10.41 -6.79
CA SER A 129 0.40 -10.57 -7.11
C SER A 129 1.24 -9.85 -6.08
N SER A 130 2.25 -10.52 -5.54
CA SER A 130 3.34 -9.85 -4.85
C SER A 130 4.48 -9.59 -5.82
N PHE A 131 5.19 -8.50 -5.60
CA PHE A 131 6.40 -8.17 -6.33
C PHE A 131 7.37 -7.40 -5.45
N GLU A 132 8.63 -7.40 -5.85
CA GLU A 132 9.70 -6.67 -5.21
C GLU A 132 10.20 -5.54 -6.12
N VAL A 133 10.66 -4.45 -5.52
CA VAL A 133 11.38 -3.38 -6.21
C VAL A 133 12.41 -2.75 -5.28
N ARG A 134 13.55 -2.32 -5.83
CA ARG A 134 14.59 -1.63 -5.08
C ARG A 134 14.38 -0.13 -5.12
N TYR A 135 14.70 0.51 -4.00
CA TYR A 135 14.74 1.97 -3.89
C TYR A 135 16.12 2.43 -3.41
N ARG A 136 16.50 3.64 -3.83
CA ARG A 136 17.72 4.33 -3.40
C ARG A 136 17.47 5.82 -3.44
N VAL A 137 17.66 6.48 -2.30
CA VAL A 137 17.46 7.92 -2.14
C VAL A 137 18.61 8.52 -1.34
N GLN A 138 18.87 9.81 -1.54
CA GLN A 138 19.87 10.55 -0.75
C GLN A 138 19.23 11.16 0.51
N ARG A 139 17.92 11.39 0.49
CA ARG A 139 17.17 12.06 1.55
C ARG A 139 16.07 11.14 2.09
N GLY A 140 16.45 10.24 2.96
CA GLY A 140 15.51 9.30 3.59
C GLY A 140 15.44 9.46 5.11
N VAL A 141 14.39 8.88 5.73
CA VAL A 141 14.18 8.90 7.18
C VAL A 141 13.72 7.52 7.67
N ARG A 142 14.14 7.12 8.88
CA ARG A 142 13.71 5.89 9.56
C ARG A 142 12.87 6.21 10.78
N LEU A 143 11.55 6.19 10.62
CA LEU A 143 10.62 6.52 11.70
C LEU A 143 10.48 5.41 12.76
N GLN A 144 11.02 4.22 12.51
CA GLN A 144 11.04 3.10 13.45
C GLN A 144 12.23 3.15 14.42
N LEU A 145 13.17 4.08 14.24
CA LEU A 145 14.39 4.24 15.04
C LEU A 145 14.37 5.54 15.85
N PRO A 146 15.21 5.67 16.89
CA PRO A 146 15.39 6.93 17.59
C PRO A 146 15.76 8.08 16.64
N PRO A 147 15.24 9.30 16.91
CA PRO A 147 14.37 9.69 18.02
C PRO A 147 12.87 9.49 17.74
N PHE A 148 12.46 9.00 16.59
CA PHE A 148 11.05 8.88 16.18
C PHE A 148 10.31 7.76 16.88
N ASP A 149 10.99 6.70 17.31
CA ASP A 149 10.41 5.51 17.94
C ASP A 149 9.67 5.82 19.25
N GLN A 150 10.04 6.89 19.96
CA GLN A 150 9.31 7.41 21.13
C GLN A 150 7.88 7.85 20.79
N HIS A 151 7.57 8.08 19.51
CA HIS A 151 6.24 8.43 19.00
C HIS A 151 5.52 7.24 18.37
N ARG A 152 5.95 6.00 18.68
CA ARG A 152 5.44 4.77 18.05
C ARG A 152 3.92 4.68 18.09
N GLU A 153 3.30 5.03 19.21
CA GLU A 153 1.84 5.00 19.35
C GLU A 153 1.14 5.87 18.30
N ALA A 154 1.61 7.10 18.11
CA ALA A 154 1.07 8.00 17.09
C ALA A 154 1.37 7.51 15.65
N LEU A 155 2.58 6.97 15.41
CA LEU A 155 2.99 6.45 14.10
C LEU A 155 2.20 5.21 13.69
N THR A 156 1.76 4.39 14.65
CA THR A 156 1.01 3.15 14.43
C THR A 156 -0.47 3.26 14.78
N HIS A 157 -0.99 4.46 15.03
CA HIS A 157 -2.40 4.62 15.36
C HIS A 157 -3.28 4.00 14.27
N ARG A 158 -4.27 3.19 14.69
CA ARG A 158 -4.99 2.29 13.77
C ARG A 158 -6.05 2.99 12.91
N SER A 159 -6.54 4.17 13.33
CA SER A 159 -7.59 4.92 12.63
C SER A 159 -7.28 6.40 12.46
N ASP A 160 -6.66 7.08 13.43
CA ASP A 160 -6.35 8.51 13.35
C ASP A 160 -5.01 8.76 12.63
N TYR A 161 -5.07 9.35 11.45
CA TYR A 161 -3.90 9.67 10.63
C TYR A 161 -3.50 11.15 10.68
N ARG A 162 -4.20 11.99 11.45
CA ARG A 162 -3.93 13.44 11.49
C ARG A 162 -2.48 13.78 11.84
N THR A 163 -1.91 13.07 12.83
CA THR A 163 -0.53 13.29 13.26
C THR A 163 0.47 12.80 12.21
N THR A 164 0.27 11.63 11.64
CA THR A 164 1.15 11.07 10.62
C THR A 164 1.03 11.81 9.28
N GLN A 165 -0.14 12.34 8.94
CA GLN A 165 -0.32 13.21 7.77
C GLN A 165 0.42 14.55 7.92
N ARG A 166 0.42 15.16 9.14
CA ARG A 166 1.25 16.34 9.41
C ARG A 166 2.73 16.03 9.27
N LEU A 167 3.17 14.91 9.83
CA LEU A 167 4.55 14.44 9.68
C LEU A 167 4.92 14.20 8.21
N GLY A 168 4.03 13.58 7.43
CA GLY A 168 4.23 13.36 5.99
C GLY A 168 4.38 14.67 5.21
N SER A 169 3.53 15.67 5.50
CA SER A 169 3.65 17.02 4.91
C SER A 169 4.97 17.71 5.29
N ALA A 170 5.39 17.59 6.56
CA ALA A 170 6.66 18.18 7.03
C ALA A 170 7.87 17.50 6.34
N MET A 171 7.88 16.16 6.25
CA MET A 171 8.91 15.41 5.52
C MET A 171 8.97 15.80 4.04
N ARG A 172 7.81 15.91 3.37
CA ARG A 172 7.74 16.36 1.98
C ARG A 172 8.29 17.78 1.81
N GLY A 173 7.91 18.72 2.70
CA GLY A 173 8.42 20.09 2.71
C GLY A 173 9.93 20.19 2.95
N ALA A 174 10.48 19.25 3.71
CA ALA A 174 11.92 19.11 3.94
C ALA A 174 12.65 18.38 2.81
N GLY A 175 11.97 17.97 1.73
CA GLY A 175 12.56 17.28 0.59
C GLY A 175 12.97 15.82 0.89
N VAL A 176 12.32 15.15 1.83
CA VAL A 176 12.47 13.70 2.03
C VAL A 176 11.91 12.98 0.82
N GLU A 177 12.64 12.00 0.31
CA GLU A 177 12.29 11.23 -0.89
C GLU A 177 11.65 9.89 -0.56
N ALA A 178 12.07 9.28 0.56
CA ALA A 178 11.54 8.00 1.05
C ALA A 178 11.67 7.91 2.58
N PHE A 179 10.83 7.10 3.19
CA PHE A 179 10.94 6.81 4.62
C PHE A 179 10.47 5.39 4.94
N GLU A 180 11.06 4.85 6.01
CA GLU A 180 10.66 3.59 6.61
C GLU A 180 9.88 3.88 7.89
N TYR A 181 8.84 3.07 8.19
CA TYR A 181 7.99 3.29 9.37
C TYR A 181 7.43 1.98 9.92
N PRO A 182 7.09 1.92 11.23
CA PRO A 182 6.53 0.72 11.83
C PRO A 182 5.13 0.45 11.29
N SER A 183 4.84 -0.82 10.96
CA SER A 183 3.50 -1.25 10.55
C SER A 183 2.53 -1.13 11.73
N ALA A 184 1.32 -0.62 11.44
CA ALA A 184 0.22 -0.58 12.39
C ALA A 184 -0.63 -1.86 12.36
N ARG A 185 -0.36 -2.76 11.40
CA ARG A 185 -1.20 -3.92 11.08
C ARG A 185 -0.48 -5.27 11.26
N CYS A 186 0.85 -5.27 11.21
CA CYS A 186 1.63 -6.47 11.38
C CYS A 186 1.87 -6.75 12.87
N PRO A 187 1.34 -7.85 13.44
CA PRO A 187 1.47 -8.16 14.86
C PRO A 187 2.93 -8.31 15.30
N GLU A 188 3.78 -8.79 14.39
CA GLU A 188 5.20 -9.04 14.65
C GLU A 188 6.08 -7.78 14.55
N GLY A 189 5.47 -6.58 14.43
CA GLY A 189 6.21 -5.33 14.39
C GLY A 189 6.97 -5.09 13.09
N GLY A 190 6.38 -5.43 11.96
CA GLY A 190 6.97 -5.23 10.64
C GLY A 190 7.24 -3.76 10.29
N VAL A 191 8.11 -3.54 9.31
CA VAL A 191 8.47 -2.22 8.79
C VAL A 191 7.90 -2.04 7.38
N ASN A 192 7.23 -0.92 7.19
CA ASN A 192 6.75 -0.45 5.90
C ASN A 192 7.71 0.59 5.30
N VAL A 193 7.61 0.79 4.00
CA VAL A 193 8.36 1.80 3.24
C VAL A 193 7.38 2.66 2.47
N ALA A 194 7.59 3.96 2.46
CA ALA A 194 6.85 4.88 1.60
C ALA A 194 7.81 5.71 0.76
N LEU A 195 7.46 5.89 -0.52
CA LEU A 195 8.19 6.71 -1.48
C LEU A 195 7.33 7.90 -1.88
N PHE A 196 7.90 9.10 -1.88
CA PHE A 196 7.18 10.31 -2.24
C PHE A 196 7.08 10.54 -3.75
N ALA A 197 8.00 9.96 -4.52
CA ALA A 197 8.03 10.13 -5.97
C ALA A 197 8.62 8.91 -6.69
N PRO A 198 8.30 8.70 -7.98
CA PRO A 198 8.85 7.62 -8.79
C PRO A 198 10.38 7.60 -8.89
N ALA A 199 11.03 8.77 -8.78
CA ALA A 199 12.50 8.90 -8.81
C ALA A 199 13.22 8.14 -7.67
N ALA A 200 12.49 7.78 -6.61
CA ALA A 200 13.03 6.97 -5.51
C ALA A 200 13.31 5.51 -5.91
N PHE A 201 12.70 5.00 -6.98
CA PHE A 201 13.02 3.67 -7.48
C PHE A 201 14.42 3.65 -8.13
N SER A 202 15.20 2.63 -7.81
CA SER A 202 16.46 2.36 -8.49
C SER A 202 16.34 1.40 -9.69
N GLU A 203 15.12 0.93 -9.95
CA GLU A 203 14.77 -0.03 -11.01
C GLU A 203 13.49 0.41 -11.71
N LYS A 204 13.35 0.11 -12.99
CA LYS A 204 12.17 0.46 -13.80
C LYS A 204 11.13 -0.66 -13.88
N GLN A 205 11.50 -1.87 -13.48
CA GLN A 205 10.68 -3.07 -13.54
C GLN A 205 10.58 -3.72 -12.16
N PRO A 206 9.42 -4.29 -11.81
CA PRO A 206 9.28 -5.12 -10.62
C PRO A 206 10.02 -6.45 -10.83
N ARG A 207 10.45 -7.06 -9.72
CA ARG A 207 11.08 -8.38 -9.69
C ARG A 207 10.25 -9.35 -8.87
N ASN A 208 10.55 -10.62 -9.00
CA ASN A 208 9.97 -11.70 -8.17
C ASN A 208 8.43 -11.63 -8.11
N LEU A 209 7.79 -11.47 -9.29
CA LEU A 209 6.34 -11.54 -9.35
C LEU A 209 5.86 -12.93 -8.96
N GLN A 210 5.02 -13.00 -7.92
CA GLN A 210 4.43 -14.23 -7.44
C GLN A 210 2.91 -14.10 -7.38
N PRO A 211 2.17 -15.02 -8.02
CA PRO A 211 0.71 -15.03 -7.96
C PRO A 211 0.21 -15.65 -6.65
N TRP A 212 -0.84 -15.06 -6.10
CA TRP A 212 -1.51 -15.49 -4.87
C TRP A 212 -3.01 -15.60 -5.08
N LEU A 213 -3.61 -16.59 -4.46
CA LEU A 213 -5.05 -16.69 -4.26
C LEU A 213 -5.36 -16.12 -2.88
N CYS A 214 -6.35 -15.25 -2.82
CA CYS A 214 -6.83 -14.65 -1.57
C CYS A 214 -8.28 -15.07 -1.34
N GLU A 215 -8.55 -15.60 -0.16
CA GLU A 215 -9.90 -15.84 0.36
C GLU A 215 -10.17 -14.84 1.48
N THR A 216 -11.28 -14.12 1.39
CA THR A 216 -11.75 -13.18 2.40
C THR A 216 -13.10 -13.64 2.91
N THR A 217 -13.22 -13.78 4.22
CA THR A 217 -14.47 -14.09 4.93
C THR A 217 -14.75 -13.02 5.99
N ALA A 218 -15.81 -13.18 6.78
CA ALA A 218 -16.07 -12.33 7.92
C ALA A 218 -15.01 -12.44 9.01
N ASP A 219 -14.38 -13.61 9.17
CA ASP A 219 -13.55 -13.96 10.32
C ASP A 219 -12.06 -14.00 9.98
N TYR A 220 -11.70 -14.27 8.74
CA TYR A 220 -10.30 -14.38 8.32
C TYR A 220 -10.07 -13.95 6.87
N VAL A 221 -8.81 -13.59 6.59
CA VAL A 221 -8.24 -13.44 5.24
C VAL A 221 -7.10 -14.44 5.11
N ALA A 222 -7.11 -15.24 4.05
CA ALA A 222 -6.08 -16.22 3.77
C ALA A 222 -5.41 -15.94 2.42
N PHE A 223 -4.08 -16.01 2.37
CA PHE A 223 -3.30 -15.94 1.13
C PHE A 223 -2.59 -17.26 0.89
N LYS A 224 -2.83 -17.87 -0.27
CA LYS A 224 -2.18 -19.12 -0.72
C LYS A 224 -1.38 -18.83 -1.99
N SER A 225 -0.13 -19.31 -2.04
CA SER A 225 0.66 -19.28 -3.27
C SER A 225 -0.07 -20.07 -4.38
N ALA A 226 -0.14 -19.49 -5.56
CA ALA A 226 -0.69 -20.20 -6.72
C ALA A 226 0.34 -21.11 -7.41
N GLN A 227 1.62 -21.03 -7.02
CA GLN A 227 2.73 -21.78 -7.62
C GLN A 227 3.26 -22.90 -6.74
N THR A 228 3.14 -22.76 -5.42
CA THR A 228 3.68 -23.74 -4.47
C THR A 228 2.55 -24.36 -3.62
N PRO A 229 2.66 -25.62 -3.21
CA PRO A 229 1.66 -26.29 -2.37
C PRO A 229 1.78 -25.91 -0.90
N ASP A 230 2.19 -24.68 -0.61
CA ASP A 230 2.40 -24.18 0.76
C ASP A 230 1.08 -24.03 1.52
N THR A 231 1.17 -24.11 2.85
CA THR A 231 0.05 -23.80 3.75
C THR A 231 -0.38 -22.34 3.59
N PRO A 232 -1.69 -22.05 3.49
CA PRO A 232 -2.17 -20.68 3.43
C PRO A 232 -1.72 -19.85 4.63
N ARG A 233 -1.34 -18.60 4.40
CA ARG A 233 -1.06 -17.61 5.45
C ARG A 233 -2.38 -16.99 5.88
N LEU A 234 -2.74 -17.19 7.13
CA LEU A 234 -4.04 -16.82 7.67
C LEU A 234 -3.90 -15.58 8.59
N PHE A 235 -4.83 -14.65 8.44
CA PHE A 235 -4.95 -13.43 9.23
C PHE A 235 -6.37 -13.37 9.79
N GLY A 236 -6.54 -13.59 11.08
CA GLY A 236 -7.82 -13.49 11.75
C GLY A 236 -8.26 -12.04 11.97
N LEU A 237 -9.57 -11.79 11.99
CA LEU A 237 -10.15 -10.45 12.18
C LEU A 237 -9.72 -9.86 13.54
N GLU A 238 -9.59 -10.67 14.59
CA GLU A 238 -9.21 -10.27 15.94
C GLU A 238 -7.88 -9.50 15.99
N LEU A 239 -6.95 -9.78 15.06
CA LEU A 239 -5.66 -9.06 14.96
C LEU A 239 -5.82 -7.56 14.68
N TYR A 240 -6.96 -7.17 14.12
CA TYR A 240 -7.21 -5.82 13.62
C TYR A 240 -8.20 -5.03 14.45
N LEU A 241 -8.93 -5.67 15.35
CA LEU A 241 -9.94 -5.01 16.15
C LEU A 241 -9.32 -4.03 17.18
N VAL A 242 -10.04 -2.94 17.42
CA VAL A 242 -9.82 -2.00 18.53
C VAL A 242 -11.16 -1.86 19.24
N ASP A 243 -11.20 -2.16 20.52
CA ASP A 243 -12.43 -2.17 21.33
C ASP A 243 -13.57 -2.98 20.65
N GLY A 244 -13.23 -4.15 20.10
CA GLY A 244 -14.16 -5.06 19.44
C GLY A 244 -14.67 -4.60 18.07
N ARG A 245 -14.11 -3.53 17.50
CA ARG A 245 -14.52 -2.97 16.20
C ARG A 245 -13.36 -2.86 15.23
N LEU A 246 -13.64 -3.09 13.94
CA LEU A 246 -12.66 -2.84 12.89
C LEU A 246 -12.49 -1.32 12.70
N PRO A 247 -11.30 -0.75 12.98
CA PRO A 247 -11.09 0.68 12.81
C PRO A 247 -11.14 1.05 11.34
N GLN A 248 -11.90 2.07 11.00
CA GLN A 248 -11.92 2.62 9.64
C GLN A 248 -10.72 3.56 9.46
N PRO A 249 -10.01 3.52 8.31
CA PRO A 249 -8.97 4.49 8.00
C PRO A 249 -9.62 5.87 7.83
N ALA A 250 -9.12 6.87 8.54
CA ALA A 250 -9.63 8.24 8.54
C ALA A 250 -8.50 9.27 8.34
#